data_b7e36bfff8f1c0d013a8e98bc3e428b2
#
_entry.id   b7e36bfff8f1c0d013a8e98bc3e428b2
#
_cell.length_a   1.000
_cell.length_b   1.000
_cell.length_c   1.000
_cell.angle_alpha   90.00
_cell.angle_beta   90.00
_cell.angle_gamma   90.00
#
_symmetry.space_group_name_H-M   'P 1'
#
loop_
_entity.id
_entity.type
_entity.pdbx_description
1 polymer ?
#
loop_
_entity_poly.entity_id
_entity_poly.type
_entity_poly.pdbx_seq_one_letter_code
_entity_poly.pdbx_strand_id
1 'polypeptide(L)'
;HNEDGARVLNEYLQTLDCNKHFIIGMMSNKDHKKYISYFKNISSLTTVDIPNQQNAISGKKLKEKFKDVSNVKYEENIEKAIKSLSLEENDILIITGSLYLVGEILNLN
;
A
#
# COMPACT_ATOMS: atom_id res chain seq x y z
N HIS A 1 -10.22 0.57 4.69
CA HIS A 1 -9.94 0.55 3.25
C HIS A 1 -10.79 1.54 2.47
N ASN A 2 -11.42 2.48 3.14
CA ASN A 2 -12.13 3.59 2.52
C ASN A 2 -11.46 4.90 2.90
N GLU A 3 -12.00 6.01 2.40
CA GLU A 3 -11.41 7.33 2.62
C GLU A 3 -11.35 7.72 4.09
N ASP A 4 -12.41 7.42 4.86
CA ASP A 4 -12.43 7.72 6.28
C ASP A 4 -11.39 6.89 7.04
N GLY A 5 -11.26 5.61 6.70
CA GLY A 5 -10.25 4.74 7.27
C GLY A 5 -8.85 5.23 6.98
N ALA A 6 -8.61 5.68 5.74
CA ALA A 6 -7.31 6.23 5.34
C ALA A 6 -6.96 7.46 6.16
N ARG A 7 -7.92 8.36 6.34
CA ARG A 7 -7.72 9.58 7.10
C ARG A 7 -7.37 9.29 8.55
N VAL A 8 -8.13 8.39 9.19
CA VAL A 8 -7.88 7.99 10.58
C VAL A 8 -6.52 7.32 10.72
N LEU A 9 -6.19 6.41 9.81
CA LEU A 9 -4.89 5.76 9.81
C LEU A 9 -3.75 6.78 9.67
N ASN A 10 -3.90 7.73 8.75
CA ASN A 10 -2.89 8.76 8.57
C ASN A 10 -2.71 9.60 9.83
N GLU A 11 -3.79 9.98 10.49
CA GLU A 11 -3.69 10.75 11.75
C GLU A 11 -2.85 10.00 12.78
N TYR A 12 -3.09 8.69 12.92
CA TYR A 12 -2.28 7.87 13.82
C TYR A 12 -0.81 7.83 13.38
N LEU A 13 -0.55 7.59 12.09
CA LEU A 13 0.81 7.47 11.58
C LEU A 13 1.61 8.75 11.76
N GLN A 14 0.96 9.93 11.70
CA GLN A 14 1.66 11.19 11.91
C GLN A 14 2.11 11.39 13.35
N THR A 15 1.59 10.61 14.29
CA THR A 15 2.07 10.65 15.68
C THR A 15 3.38 9.87 15.86
N LEU A 16 3.78 9.08 14.87
CA LEU A 16 4.95 8.21 14.94
C LEU A 16 6.14 8.85 14.23
N ASP A 17 7.27 8.92 14.92
CA ASP A 17 8.51 9.46 14.36
C ASP A 17 9.35 8.32 13.80
N CYS A 18 8.98 7.83 12.64
CA CYS A 18 9.64 6.70 11.99
C CYS A 18 9.38 6.71 10.49
N ASN A 19 10.16 5.91 9.76
CA ASN A 19 9.89 5.69 8.34
C ASN A 19 8.65 4.80 8.18
N LYS A 20 7.86 5.13 7.17
CA LYS A 20 6.58 4.46 6.91
C LYS A 20 6.60 3.90 5.49
N HIS A 21 6.61 2.58 5.39
CA HIS A 21 6.66 1.87 4.13
C HIS A 21 5.30 1.26 3.84
N PHE A 22 4.74 1.58 2.69
CA PHE A 22 3.40 1.14 2.30
C PHE A 22 3.48 0.06 1.24
N ILE A 23 2.64 -0.96 1.38
CA ILE A 23 2.33 -1.93 0.33
C ILE A 23 0.85 -1.78 0.04
N ILE A 24 0.49 -1.57 -1.22
CA ILE A 24 -0.89 -1.27 -1.59
C ILE A 24 -1.33 -2.07 -2.81
N GLY A 25 -2.53 -2.63 -2.71
CA GLY A 25 -3.25 -3.22 -3.83
C GLY A 25 -4.69 -2.76 -3.75
N MET A 26 -5.31 -2.45 -4.89
CA MET A 26 -6.65 -1.86 -4.89
C MET A 26 -7.54 -2.49 -5.96
N MET A 27 -8.83 -2.42 -5.71
CA MET A 27 -9.82 -2.76 -6.71
C MET A 27 -9.91 -1.64 -7.74
N SER A 28 -10.26 -1.98 -8.98
CA SER A 28 -10.23 -1.03 -10.09
C SER A 28 -11.28 0.08 -9.99
N ASN A 29 -12.35 -0.15 -9.24
CA ASN A 29 -13.47 0.79 -9.12
C ASN A 29 -13.28 1.85 -8.04
N LYS A 30 -12.08 1.99 -7.47
CA LYS A 30 -11.78 2.98 -6.43
C LYS A 30 -11.08 4.20 -7.02
N ASP A 31 -11.19 5.32 -6.34
CA ASP A 31 -10.42 6.52 -6.67
C ASP A 31 -9.02 6.39 -6.04
N HIS A 32 -8.11 5.84 -6.83
CA HIS A 32 -6.79 5.46 -6.34
C HIS A 32 -5.97 6.67 -5.89
N LYS A 33 -5.96 7.73 -6.68
CA LYS A 33 -5.19 8.94 -6.36
C LYS A 33 -5.73 9.60 -5.10
N LYS A 34 -7.04 9.64 -4.95
CA LYS A 34 -7.65 10.25 -3.77
C LYS A 34 -7.32 9.44 -2.52
N TYR A 35 -7.38 8.10 -2.61
CA TYR A 35 -7.06 7.26 -1.47
C TYR A 35 -5.65 7.52 -0.98
N ILE A 36 -4.66 7.49 -1.87
CA ILE A 36 -3.26 7.68 -1.46
C ILE A 36 -2.99 9.11 -0.98
N SER A 37 -3.79 10.08 -1.44
CA SER A 37 -3.61 11.49 -1.06
C SER A 37 -3.84 11.75 0.43
N TYR A 38 -4.53 10.85 1.12
CA TYR A 38 -4.76 11.00 2.56
C TYR A 38 -3.50 10.73 3.38
N PHE A 39 -2.51 10.05 2.82
CA PHE A 39 -1.30 9.67 3.55
C PHE A 39 -0.18 10.68 3.31
N LYS A 40 0.43 11.14 4.38
CA LYS A 40 1.54 12.10 4.35
C LYS A 40 2.83 11.40 4.78
N ASN A 41 3.96 11.95 4.30
CA ASN A 41 5.28 11.50 4.70
C ASN A 41 5.52 10.00 4.42
N ILE A 42 5.08 9.55 3.24
CA ILE A 42 5.32 8.19 2.78
C ILE A 42 6.80 8.01 2.47
N SER A 43 7.45 7.08 3.16
CA SER A 43 8.87 6.79 2.94
C SER A 43 9.10 5.94 1.69
N SER A 44 8.22 4.97 1.46
CA SER A 44 8.21 4.18 0.22
C SER A 44 6.80 3.65 -0.03
N LEU A 45 6.49 3.40 -1.29
CA LEU A 45 5.20 2.86 -1.70
C LEU A 45 5.44 1.75 -2.72
N THR A 46 5.00 0.54 -2.41
CA THR A 46 5.08 -0.60 -3.32
C THR A 46 3.68 -1.03 -3.71
N THR A 47 3.40 -1.02 -5.01
CA THR A 47 2.13 -1.52 -5.52
C THR A 47 2.26 -3.01 -5.83
N VAL A 48 1.20 -3.76 -5.55
CA VAL A 48 1.18 -5.21 -5.79
C VAL A 48 -0.10 -5.61 -6.51
N ASP A 49 -0.08 -6.80 -7.11
CA ASP A 49 -1.28 -7.42 -7.64
C ASP A 49 -2.06 -8.07 -6.50
N ILE A 50 -3.39 -8.12 -6.63
CA ILE A 50 -4.25 -8.87 -5.71
C ILE A 50 -4.59 -10.19 -6.40
N PRO A 51 -4.12 -11.34 -5.89
CA PRO A 51 -4.37 -12.62 -6.56
C PRO A 51 -5.84 -12.98 -6.58
N ASN A 52 -6.26 -13.63 -7.67
CA ASN A 52 -7.60 -14.22 -7.83
C ASN A 52 -8.75 -13.20 -7.80
N GLN A 53 -8.46 -11.93 -8.10
CA GLN A 53 -9.48 -10.87 -8.14
C GLN A 53 -9.48 -10.21 -9.53
N GLN A 54 -10.47 -10.56 -10.35
CA GLN A 54 -10.56 -10.03 -11.70
C GLN A 54 -10.76 -8.52 -11.74
N ASN A 55 -11.42 -7.97 -10.71
CA ASN A 55 -11.73 -6.55 -10.64
C ASN A 55 -10.66 -5.73 -9.93
N ALA A 56 -9.52 -6.32 -9.64
CA ALA A 56 -8.39 -5.58 -9.09
C ALA A 56 -7.64 -4.88 -10.22
N ILE A 57 -7.17 -3.67 -9.95
CA ILE A 57 -6.24 -3.01 -10.85
C ILE A 57 -4.87 -3.68 -10.70
N SER A 58 -4.17 -3.92 -11.82
CA SER A 58 -2.83 -4.50 -11.72
C SER A 58 -1.90 -3.53 -10.99
N GLY A 59 -0.93 -4.10 -10.25
CA GLY A 59 0.05 -3.29 -9.53
C GLY A 59 0.83 -2.36 -10.46
N LYS A 60 1.11 -2.80 -11.69
CA LYS A 60 1.81 -1.97 -12.68
C LYS A 60 1.00 -0.73 -13.06
N LYS A 61 -0.30 -0.90 -13.30
CA LYS A 61 -1.18 0.24 -13.62
C LYS A 61 -1.37 1.15 -12.40
N LEU A 62 -1.49 0.55 -11.23
CA LEU A 62 -1.62 1.31 -9.99
C LEU A 62 -0.38 2.18 -9.75
N LYS A 63 0.81 1.64 -9.98
CA LYS A 63 2.05 2.40 -9.87
C LYS A 63 2.03 3.66 -10.74
N GLU A 64 1.52 3.56 -11.98
CA GLU A 64 1.43 4.70 -12.88
C GLU A 64 0.54 5.80 -12.34
N LYS A 65 -0.48 5.45 -11.57
CA LYS A 65 -1.38 6.44 -10.96
C LYS A 65 -0.74 7.19 -9.80
N PHE A 66 0.36 6.69 -9.27
CA PHE A 66 1.05 7.27 -8.12
C PHE A 66 2.37 7.93 -8.49
N LYS A 67 2.51 8.42 -9.73
CA LYS A 67 3.75 9.04 -10.23
C LYS A 67 4.27 10.18 -9.37
N ASP A 68 3.35 10.89 -8.71
CA ASP A 68 3.71 12.06 -7.91
C ASP A 68 4.21 11.69 -6.51
N VAL A 69 4.14 10.41 -6.16
CA VAL A 69 4.67 9.92 -4.89
C VAL A 69 6.12 9.49 -5.10
N SER A 70 7.00 9.89 -4.17
CA SER A 70 8.41 9.50 -4.24
C SER A 70 8.58 8.02 -3.91
N ASN A 71 9.57 7.38 -4.54
CA ASN A 71 9.95 5.98 -4.23
C ASN A 71 8.80 4.98 -4.41
N VAL A 72 8.11 5.08 -5.54
CA VAL A 72 7.07 4.11 -5.91
C VAL A 72 7.68 2.99 -6.73
N LYS A 73 7.39 1.74 -6.35
CA LYS A 73 7.82 0.57 -7.12
C LYS A 73 6.71 -0.46 -7.17
N TYR A 74 6.88 -1.46 -8.01
CA TYR A 74 5.93 -2.55 -8.20
C TYR A 74 6.58 -3.88 -7.86
N GLU A 75 5.85 -4.75 -7.17
CA GLU A 75 6.19 -6.16 -6.98
C GLU A 75 4.95 -7.02 -7.25
N GLU A 76 5.18 -8.27 -7.63
CA GLU A 76 4.06 -9.15 -8.02
C GLU A 76 3.09 -9.44 -6.88
N ASN A 77 3.60 -9.54 -5.65
CA ASN A 77 2.79 -9.90 -4.50
C ASN A 77 3.39 -9.34 -3.21
N ILE A 78 2.67 -9.54 -2.11
CA ILE A 78 3.08 -9.04 -0.80
C ILE A 78 4.41 -9.64 -0.36
N GLU A 79 4.60 -10.94 -0.55
CA GLU A 79 5.83 -11.60 -0.14
C GLU A 79 7.05 -10.98 -0.80
N LYS A 80 7.00 -10.80 -2.12
CA LYS A 80 8.10 -10.17 -2.85
C LYS A 80 8.27 -8.71 -2.45
N ALA A 81 7.16 -8.01 -2.21
CA ALA A 81 7.22 -6.62 -1.75
C ALA A 81 7.95 -6.51 -0.41
N ILE A 82 7.61 -7.36 0.55
CA ILE A 82 8.28 -7.36 1.86
C ILE A 82 9.76 -7.68 1.70
N LYS A 83 10.10 -8.69 0.91
CA LYS A 83 11.50 -9.07 0.69
C LYS A 83 12.31 -7.96 0.03
N SER A 84 11.67 -7.11 -0.75
CA SER A 84 12.35 -6.01 -1.45
C SER A 84 12.66 -4.82 -0.54
N LEU A 85 12.10 -4.79 0.66
CA LEU A 85 12.28 -3.68 1.60
C LEU A 85 13.42 -3.96 2.55
N SER A 86 14.21 -2.92 2.84
CA SER A 86 15.25 -2.96 3.86
C SER A 86 14.74 -2.18 5.07
N LEU A 87 13.95 -2.86 5.90
CA LEU A 87 13.33 -2.23 7.07
C LEU A 87 14.32 -2.15 8.22
N GLU A 88 14.34 -1.00 8.88
CA GLU A 88 15.12 -0.77 10.07
C GLU A 88 14.25 -0.99 11.32
N GLU A 89 14.89 -1.04 12.49
CA GLU A 89 14.24 -1.47 13.73
C GLU A 89 12.95 -0.73 14.05
N ASN A 90 12.90 0.57 13.82
CA ASN A 90 11.72 1.38 14.17
C ASN A 90 10.81 1.67 12.98
N ASP A 91 11.09 1.09 11.82
CA ASP A 91 10.26 1.30 10.65
C ASP A 91 8.92 0.61 10.80
N ILE A 92 7.90 1.20 10.17
CA ILE A 92 6.57 0.62 10.15
C ILE A 92 6.22 0.21 8.72
N LEU A 93 5.63 -0.97 8.60
CA LEU A 93 5.08 -1.47 7.36
C LEU A 93 3.56 -1.39 7.41
N ILE A 94 2.96 -0.69 6.45
CA ILE A 94 1.51 -0.54 6.33
C ILE A 94 1.06 -1.26 5.05
N ILE A 95 0.17 -2.24 5.20
CA ILE A 95 -0.40 -2.96 4.06
C ILE A 95 -1.87 -2.58 3.98
N THR A 96 -2.27 -1.97 2.87
CA THR A 96 -3.59 -1.35 2.77
C THR A 96 -4.14 -1.38 1.34
N GLY A 97 -5.37 -0.92 1.18
CA GLY A 97 -6.02 -0.71 -0.11
C GLY A 97 -7.17 -1.65 -0.41
N SER A 98 -7.16 -2.88 0.11
CA SER A 98 -8.20 -3.86 -0.15
C SER A 98 -8.24 -4.96 0.91
N LEU A 99 -9.44 -5.37 1.29
CA LEU A 99 -9.64 -6.52 2.18
C LEU A 99 -9.12 -7.83 1.56
N TYR A 100 -9.18 -7.94 0.24
CA TYR A 100 -8.66 -9.12 -0.46
C TYR A 100 -7.15 -9.23 -0.30
N LEU A 101 -6.46 -8.09 -0.26
CA LEU A 101 -5.03 -8.07 -0.02
C LEU A 101 -4.71 -8.50 1.42
N VAL A 102 -5.49 -8.04 2.38
CA VAL A 102 -5.34 -8.45 3.78
C VAL A 102 -5.56 -9.96 3.92
N GLY A 103 -6.54 -10.50 3.21
CA GLY A 103 -6.76 -11.95 3.19
C GLY A 103 -5.54 -12.72 2.69
N GLU A 104 -4.83 -12.20 1.72
CA GLU A 104 -3.61 -12.82 1.20
C GLU A 104 -2.49 -12.84 2.27
N ILE A 105 -2.40 -11.80 3.10
CA ILE A 105 -1.45 -11.78 4.20
C ILE A 105 -1.68 -12.94 5.16
N LEU A 106 -2.93 -13.21 5.49
CA LEU A 106 -3.28 -14.30 6.40
C LEU A 106 -2.88 -15.66 5.82
N ASN A 107 -2.84 -15.80 4.51
CA ASN A 107 -2.44 -17.04 3.85
C ASN A 107 -0.93 -17.26 3.84
N LEU A 108 -0.13 -16.26 4.12
CA LEU A 108 1.33 -16.39 4.22
C LEU A 108 1.76 -17.08 5.52
N ASN A 109 0.87 -17.17 6.46
CA ASN A 109 1.13 -17.79 7.75
C ASN A 109 0.55 -19.20 7.81
#